data_989559c458be78ec8dcd3b134b1dccdb
#
_entry.id   989559c458be78ec8dcd3b134b1dccdb
#
_cell.length_a   1.000
_cell.length_b   1.000
_cell.length_c   1.000
_cell.angle_alpha   90.00
_cell.angle_beta   90.00
_cell.angle_gamma   90.00
#
_symmetry.space_group_name_H-M   'P 1'
#
loop_
_entity.id
_entity.type
_entity.pdbx_description
1 polymer ?
#
loop_
_entity_poly.entity_id
_entity_poly.type
_entity_poly.pdbx_seq_one_letter_code
_entity_poly.pdbx_strand_id
1 'polypeptide(L)'
;MHRRSLITGVAIALAAFGCSAAAKHLFTAPTVAFRGVALESIGPFGGRVRVNLLVRNPNPYSLSTSAMTYELFVRDTVALARGADTLHRTVGGHDSLVVALPLDVSLRGLLVAGNAVVGYGMVPYRLVGDITAETPIGARKIPFDQKGEFAPVQVR
;
A
#
# COMPACT_ATOMS: atom_id res chain seq x y z
N MET A 1 -16.11 -64.08 37.78
CA MET A 1 -16.53 -62.80 38.43
C MET A 1 -15.39 -61.83 38.26
N HIS A 2 -15.71 -60.64 37.89
CA HIS A 2 -15.03 -59.33 37.76
C HIS A 2 -14.77 -58.86 36.34
N ARG A 3 -15.82 -58.29 35.77
CA ARG A 3 -15.78 -57.24 34.78
C ARG A 3 -15.38 -55.90 35.48
N ARG A 4 -14.36 -55.23 35.00
CA ARG A 4 -14.14 -53.79 35.24
C ARG A 4 -13.46 -53.23 33.99
N SER A 5 -14.26 -52.55 33.18
CA SER A 5 -14.22 -51.14 32.85
C SER A 5 -12.90 -50.62 32.27
N LEU A 6 -12.85 -50.58 30.95
CA LEU A 6 -11.97 -49.72 30.15
C LEU A 6 -12.83 -48.72 29.41
N ILE A 7 -13.12 -47.58 30.03
CA ILE A 7 -13.64 -46.36 29.40
C ILE A 7 -12.99 -45.21 30.13
N THR A 8 -11.87 -44.74 29.65
CA THR A 8 -11.37 -43.38 29.91
C THR A 8 -10.19 -43.14 28.96
N GLY A 9 -10.35 -42.34 27.92
CA GLY A 9 -9.20 -41.95 27.10
C GLY A 9 -9.49 -41.45 25.70
N VAL A 10 -10.62 -40.80 25.44
CA VAL A 10 -10.82 -40.10 24.16
C VAL A 10 -11.58 -38.78 24.42
N ALA A 11 -10.89 -37.79 24.89
CA ALA A 11 -11.45 -36.46 24.98
C ALA A 11 -10.37 -35.37 25.24
N ILE A 12 -9.22 -35.36 24.57
CA ILE A 12 -8.33 -34.18 24.55
C ILE A 12 -7.59 -34.17 23.19
N ALA A 13 -8.24 -33.81 22.13
CA ALA A 13 -7.57 -33.59 20.83
C ALA A 13 -8.38 -32.70 19.87
N LEU A 14 -9.26 -31.83 20.36
CA LEU A 14 -10.10 -30.97 19.48
C LEU A 14 -9.99 -29.46 19.78
N ALA A 15 -8.99 -29.01 20.51
CA ALA A 15 -8.85 -27.58 20.87
C ALA A 15 -7.77 -26.81 20.11
N ALA A 16 -7.05 -27.43 19.15
CA ALA A 16 -5.89 -26.77 18.51
C ALA A 16 -6.15 -26.17 17.12
N PHE A 17 -7.32 -26.37 16.50
CA PHE A 17 -7.59 -25.89 15.14
C PHE A 17 -8.43 -24.60 15.05
N GLY A 18 -8.88 -24.05 16.17
CA GLY A 18 -9.79 -22.89 16.16
C GLY A 18 -9.12 -21.51 16.06
N CYS A 19 -7.85 -21.38 16.41
CA CYS A 19 -7.23 -20.05 16.55
C CYS A 19 -6.78 -19.39 15.22
N SER A 20 -6.51 -20.17 14.17
CA SER A 20 -6.01 -19.58 12.91
C SER A 20 -7.10 -19.00 12.02
N ALA A 21 -8.33 -19.46 12.13
CA ALA A 21 -9.46 -18.96 11.37
C ALA A 21 -10.01 -17.64 11.98
N ALA A 22 -10.06 -17.54 13.30
CA ALA A 22 -10.50 -16.33 14.01
C ALA A 22 -9.53 -15.15 13.79
N ALA A 23 -8.23 -15.41 13.72
CA ALA A 23 -7.24 -14.36 13.47
C ALA A 23 -7.34 -13.74 12.06
N LYS A 24 -7.83 -14.47 11.07
CA LYS A 24 -8.04 -13.95 9.71
C LYS A 24 -9.19 -12.94 9.62
N HIS A 25 -10.16 -12.99 10.54
CA HIS A 25 -11.28 -12.04 10.60
C HIS A 25 -10.96 -10.77 11.39
N LEU A 26 -9.81 -10.72 12.08
CA LEU A 26 -9.42 -9.56 12.90
C LEU A 26 -8.67 -8.47 12.14
N PHE A 27 -8.27 -8.72 10.90
CA PHE A 27 -7.52 -7.77 10.07
C PHE A 27 -8.10 -7.71 8.66
N THR A 28 -8.51 -6.50 8.27
CA THR A 28 -8.88 -6.17 6.90
C THR A 28 -7.78 -5.27 6.31
N ALA A 29 -7.27 -5.65 5.14
CA ALA A 29 -6.22 -4.88 4.49
C ALA A 29 -6.68 -3.43 4.23
N PRO A 30 -5.88 -2.41 4.56
CA PRO A 30 -6.17 -1.04 4.22
C PRO A 30 -6.21 -0.86 2.70
N THR A 31 -7.04 0.07 2.26
CA THR A 31 -7.11 0.44 0.85
C THR A 31 -6.22 1.65 0.59
N VAL A 32 -5.52 1.62 -0.55
CA VAL A 32 -4.68 2.72 -1.02
C VAL A 32 -5.30 3.27 -2.30
N ALA A 33 -5.56 4.56 -2.36
CA ALA A 33 -6.09 5.23 -3.54
C ALA A 33 -5.18 6.40 -3.92
N PHE A 34 -4.90 6.53 -5.20
CA PHE A 34 -4.18 7.66 -5.76
C PHE A 34 -5.03 8.92 -5.71
N ARG A 35 -4.44 10.06 -5.28
CA ARG A 35 -5.12 11.36 -5.20
C ARG A 35 -4.56 12.40 -6.15
N GLY A 36 -3.33 12.23 -6.61
CA GLY A 36 -2.72 13.15 -7.55
C GLY A 36 -1.21 13.20 -7.47
N VAL A 37 -0.63 13.89 -8.44
CA VAL A 37 0.80 14.18 -8.53
C VAL A 37 0.98 15.69 -8.61
N ALA A 38 1.91 16.22 -7.85
CA ALA A 38 2.38 17.59 -7.97
C ALA A 38 3.86 17.59 -8.37
N LEU A 39 4.22 18.39 -9.37
CA LEU A 39 5.62 18.61 -9.74
C LEU A 39 6.22 19.62 -8.75
N GLU A 40 7.29 19.23 -8.06
CA GLU A 40 7.97 20.08 -7.07
C GLU A 40 9.18 20.82 -7.68
N SER A 41 9.95 20.14 -8.50
CA SER A 41 11.11 20.72 -9.16
C SER A 41 11.46 20.02 -10.46
N ILE A 42 12.11 20.74 -11.37
CA ILE A 42 12.69 20.23 -12.61
C ILE A 42 14.15 20.68 -12.66
N GLY A 43 15.04 19.76 -13.00
CA GLY A 43 16.45 20.00 -13.22
C GLY A 43 16.97 19.33 -14.50
N PRO A 44 18.25 19.51 -14.82
CA PRO A 44 18.83 19.02 -16.08
C PRO A 44 18.87 17.48 -16.19
N PHE A 45 18.79 16.76 -15.08
CA PHE A 45 18.89 15.30 -15.04
C PHE A 45 17.56 14.61 -14.65
N GLY A 46 16.53 15.39 -14.35
CA GLY A 46 15.23 14.88 -13.90
C GLY A 46 14.47 15.92 -13.09
N GLY A 47 13.63 15.46 -12.17
CA GLY A 47 12.86 16.34 -11.30
C GLY A 47 12.38 15.61 -10.05
N ARG A 48 11.65 16.33 -9.22
CA ARG A 48 10.97 15.78 -8.05
C ARG A 48 9.47 15.98 -8.21
N VAL A 49 8.74 14.91 -7.98
CA VAL A 49 7.28 14.93 -7.91
C VAL A 49 6.81 14.47 -6.54
N ARG A 50 5.67 14.96 -6.13
CA ARG A 50 4.98 14.49 -4.92
C ARG A 50 3.74 13.73 -5.32
N VAL A 51 3.69 12.44 -4.98
CA VAL A 51 2.51 11.59 -5.16
C VAL A 51 1.71 11.58 -3.87
N ASN A 52 0.44 11.93 -3.95
CA ASN A 52 -0.48 11.90 -2.81
C ASN A 52 -1.32 10.62 -2.87
N LEU A 53 -1.26 9.82 -1.82
CA LEU A 53 -2.02 8.59 -1.64
C LEU A 53 -2.99 8.75 -0.49
N LEU A 54 -4.24 8.35 -0.68
CA LEU A 54 -5.20 8.20 0.41
C LEU A 54 -5.13 6.76 0.91
N VAL A 55 -4.70 6.59 2.14
CA VAL A 55 -4.71 5.30 2.85
C VAL A 55 -5.91 5.29 3.77
N ARG A 56 -6.81 4.34 3.59
CA ARG A 56 -8.00 4.15 4.42
C ARG A 56 -7.87 2.87 5.23
N ASN A 57 -8.01 2.98 6.55
CA ASN A 57 -8.00 1.87 7.47
C ASN A 57 -9.44 1.41 7.79
N PRO A 58 -9.87 0.21 7.34
CA PRO A 58 -11.19 -0.32 7.64
C PRO A 58 -11.28 -0.98 9.02
N ASN A 59 -10.16 -1.14 9.72
CA ASN A 59 -10.13 -1.81 11.01
C ASN A 59 -10.56 -0.87 12.15
N PRO A 60 -11.10 -1.40 13.25
CA PRO A 60 -11.51 -0.58 14.41
C PRO A 60 -10.33 -0.07 15.24
N TYR A 61 -9.12 -0.45 14.92
CA TYR A 61 -7.89 -0.06 15.62
C TYR A 61 -6.93 0.67 14.67
N SER A 62 -6.01 1.42 15.26
CA SER A 62 -4.99 2.15 14.48
C SER A 62 -3.97 1.22 13.85
N LEU A 63 -3.53 1.58 12.64
CA LEU A 63 -2.44 0.92 11.93
C LEU A 63 -1.26 1.90 11.82
N SER A 64 -0.07 1.46 12.25
CA SER A 64 1.16 2.22 12.06
C SER A 64 1.98 1.59 10.95
N THR A 65 2.43 2.40 9.99
CA THR A 65 3.32 1.94 8.92
C THR A 65 4.76 2.03 9.38
N SER A 66 5.54 0.98 9.19
CA SER A 66 6.99 0.97 9.52
C SER A 66 7.86 1.09 8.27
N ALA A 67 7.41 0.58 7.14
CA ALA A 67 8.11 0.67 5.87
C ALA A 67 7.13 0.65 4.70
N MET A 68 7.54 1.28 3.60
CA MET A 68 6.82 1.28 2.34
C MET A 68 7.83 1.20 1.20
N THR A 69 7.56 0.33 0.22
CA THR A 69 8.28 0.31 -1.05
C THR A 69 7.30 0.61 -2.18
N TYR A 70 7.75 1.31 -3.19
CA TYR A 70 6.88 1.68 -4.32
C TYR A 70 7.66 1.87 -5.61
N GLU A 71 6.97 1.63 -6.72
CA GLU A 71 7.44 1.91 -8.07
C GLU A 71 6.30 2.52 -8.88
N LEU A 72 6.55 3.67 -9.49
CA LEU A 72 5.61 4.40 -10.32
C LEU A 72 6.00 4.23 -11.78
N PHE A 73 5.07 3.75 -12.60
CA PHE A 73 5.21 3.62 -14.03
C PHE A 73 4.30 4.59 -14.79
N VAL A 74 4.77 5.01 -15.96
CA VAL A 74 3.94 5.65 -16.97
C VAL A 74 3.70 4.64 -18.09
N ARG A 75 2.45 4.49 -18.55
CA ARG A 75 2.04 3.53 -19.59
C ARG A 75 2.43 2.07 -19.28
N ASP A 76 2.40 1.67 -18.03
CA ASP A 76 2.74 0.30 -17.55
C ASP A 76 4.19 -0.16 -17.84
N THR A 77 4.97 0.57 -18.63
CA THR A 77 6.26 0.09 -19.17
C THR A 77 7.45 0.95 -18.81
N VAL A 78 7.26 2.25 -18.57
CA VAL A 78 8.36 3.17 -18.26
C VAL A 78 8.35 3.49 -16.78
N ALA A 79 9.35 2.96 -16.05
CA ALA A 79 9.55 3.32 -14.66
C ALA A 79 9.88 4.82 -14.56
N LEU A 80 8.98 5.58 -13.95
CA LEU A 80 9.14 7.01 -13.71
C LEU A 80 9.97 7.24 -12.45
N ALA A 81 9.64 6.53 -11.38
CA ALA A 81 10.31 6.63 -10.10
C ALA A 81 10.16 5.33 -9.30
N ARG A 82 11.09 5.10 -8.40
CA ARG A 82 11.04 4.05 -7.38
C ARG A 82 11.60 4.58 -6.08
N GLY A 83 11.11 4.05 -4.97
CA GLY A 83 11.58 4.45 -3.66
C GLY A 83 11.19 3.50 -2.55
N ALA A 84 11.78 3.77 -1.41
CA ALA A 84 11.42 3.17 -0.14
C ALA A 84 11.32 4.28 0.90
N ASP A 85 10.33 4.19 1.75
CA ASP A 85 10.10 5.13 2.84
C ASP A 85 9.97 4.37 4.15
N THR A 86 10.67 4.85 5.18
CA THR A 86 10.60 4.33 6.55
C THR A 86 9.78 5.24 7.47
N LEU A 87 8.99 6.15 6.91
CA LEU A 87 8.17 7.07 7.67
C LEU A 87 7.13 6.31 8.49
N HIS A 88 7.21 6.49 9.80
CA HIS A 88 6.21 5.99 10.72
C HIS A 88 4.96 6.87 10.61
N ARG A 89 3.91 6.35 9.98
CA ARG A 89 2.60 7.01 9.84
C ARG A 89 1.56 6.15 10.53
N THR A 90 0.68 6.80 11.30
CA THR A 90 -0.42 6.13 11.96
C THR A 90 -1.74 6.56 11.34
N VAL A 91 -2.55 5.59 10.93
CA VAL A 91 -3.92 5.79 10.46
C VAL A 91 -4.86 5.26 11.53
N GLY A 92 -5.70 6.11 12.07
CA GLY A 92 -6.69 5.76 13.09
C GLY A 92 -7.65 4.67 12.66
N GLY A 93 -8.33 4.03 13.61
CA GLY A 93 -9.38 3.04 13.31
C GLY A 93 -10.53 3.70 12.56
N HIS A 94 -11.01 3.06 11.48
CA HIS A 94 -12.05 3.57 10.57
C HIS A 94 -11.76 4.95 9.97
N ASP A 95 -10.49 5.36 9.93
CA ASP A 95 -10.04 6.66 9.49
C ASP A 95 -9.23 6.57 8.18
N SER A 96 -8.86 7.73 7.64
CA SER A 96 -8.08 7.86 6.41
C SER A 96 -6.99 8.91 6.59
N LEU A 97 -5.83 8.65 5.98
CA LEU A 97 -4.70 9.58 5.97
C LEU A 97 -4.22 9.80 4.54
N VAL A 98 -3.95 11.05 4.19
CA VAL A 98 -3.22 11.38 2.96
C VAL A 98 -1.73 11.31 3.23
N VAL A 99 -1.06 10.38 2.55
CA VAL A 99 0.38 10.20 2.59
C VAL A 99 0.98 10.85 1.35
N ALA A 100 1.86 11.81 1.54
CA ALA A 100 2.59 12.47 0.47
C ALA A 100 3.96 11.80 0.31
N LEU A 101 4.24 11.26 -0.87
CA LEU A 101 5.49 10.56 -1.20
C LEU A 101 6.32 11.44 -2.14
N PRO A 102 7.47 11.96 -1.71
CA PRO A 102 8.40 12.63 -2.60
C PRO A 102 9.13 11.58 -3.46
N LEU A 103 9.11 11.76 -4.77
CA LEU A 103 9.73 10.86 -5.75
C LEU A 103 10.72 11.62 -6.62
N ASP A 104 11.93 11.13 -6.73
CA ASP A 104 12.87 11.61 -7.74
C ASP A 104 12.59 10.89 -9.06
N VAL A 105 12.33 11.65 -10.10
CA VAL A 105 11.97 11.16 -11.43
C VAL A 105 13.08 11.45 -12.42
N SER A 106 13.35 10.47 -13.30
CA SER A 106 14.36 10.62 -14.35
C SER A 106 13.88 11.58 -15.45
N LEU A 107 14.81 12.24 -16.14
CA LEU A 107 14.49 13.07 -17.31
C LEU A 107 13.72 12.27 -18.39
N ARG A 108 14.10 11.02 -18.64
CA ARG A 108 13.39 10.13 -19.56
C ARG A 108 11.94 9.93 -19.14
N GLY A 109 11.69 9.69 -17.87
CA GLY A 109 10.32 9.54 -17.32
C GLY A 109 9.51 10.81 -17.49
N LEU A 110 10.10 11.98 -17.22
CA LEU A 110 9.43 13.27 -17.42
C LEU A 110 9.08 13.52 -18.90
N LEU A 111 9.97 13.17 -19.83
CA LEU A 111 9.71 13.31 -21.27
C LEU A 111 8.56 12.40 -21.73
N VAL A 112 8.53 11.14 -21.26
CA VAL A 112 7.43 10.20 -21.58
C VAL A 112 6.11 10.68 -21.00
N ALA A 113 6.10 11.16 -19.77
CA ALA A 113 4.91 11.73 -19.14
C ALA A 113 4.46 12.99 -19.87
N GLY A 114 5.38 13.89 -20.21
CA GLY A 114 5.10 15.13 -20.98
C GLY A 114 4.49 14.84 -22.36
N ASN A 115 5.02 13.86 -23.08
CA ASN A 115 4.45 13.44 -24.38
C ASN A 115 3.04 12.85 -24.23
N ALA A 116 2.76 12.14 -23.13
CA ALA A 116 1.41 11.63 -22.85
C ALA A 116 0.43 12.79 -22.61
N VAL A 117 0.86 13.83 -21.90
CA VAL A 117 0.04 15.04 -21.67
C VAL A 117 -0.27 15.75 -22.97
N VAL A 118 0.74 15.97 -23.83
CA VAL A 118 0.57 16.66 -25.11
C VAL A 118 -0.34 15.87 -26.04
N GLY A 119 -0.22 14.54 -26.07
CA GLY A 119 -1.00 13.71 -26.99
C GLY A 119 -2.43 13.41 -26.52
N TYR A 120 -2.65 13.28 -25.22
CA TYR A 120 -3.90 12.77 -24.66
C TYR A 120 -4.50 13.64 -23.54
N GLY A 121 -3.81 14.69 -23.10
CA GLY A 121 -4.24 15.53 -21.97
C GLY A 121 -4.14 14.86 -20.59
N MET A 122 -3.86 13.57 -20.55
CA MET A 122 -3.80 12.75 -19.33
C MET A 122 -2.58 11.83 -19.36
N VAL A 123 -2.09 11.46 -18.19
CA VAL A 123 -0.96 10.55 -18.02
C VAL A 123 -1.46 9.24 -17.41
N PRO A 124 -1.46 8.14 -18.16
CA PRO A 124 -1.75 6.84 -17.60
C PRO A 124 -0.61 6.39 -16.67
N TYR A 125 -0.96 5.97 -15.47
CA TYR A 125 0.00 5.52 -14.46
C TYR A 125 -0.33 4.13 -13.93
N ARG A 126 0.70 3.48 -13.42
CA ARG A 126 0.58 2.31 -12.55
C ARG A 126 1.52 2.50 -11.36
N LEU A 127 0.98 2.40 -10.15
CA LEU A 127 1.74 2.48 -8.90
C LEU A 127 1.65 1.12 -8.20
N VAL A 128 2.78 0.45 -8.07
CA VAL A 128 2.90 -0.84 -7.37
C VAL A 128 3.81 -0.71 -6.17
N GLY A 129 3.59 -1.53 -5.18
CA GLY A 129 4.43 -1.54 -4.00
C GLY A 129 3.87 -2.37 -2.86
N ASP A 130 4.52 -2.23 -1.70
CA ASP A 130 4.15 -2.89 -0.46
C ASP A 130 4.19 -1.89 0.69
N ILE A 131 3.24 -2.01 1.60
CA ILE A 131 3.24 -1.32 2.89
C ILE A 131 3.39 -2.35 3.99
N THR A 132 4.35 -2.15 4.89
CA THR A 132 4.43 -2.93 6.13
C THR A 132 3.69 -2.17 7.21
N ALA A 133 2.60 -2.75 7.70
CA ALA A 133 1.78 -2.19 8.77
C ALA A 133 1.95 -3.00 10.06
N GLU A 134 2.17 -2.29 11.16
CA GLU A 134 2.14 -2.86 12.50
C GLU A 134 0.68 -2.96 12.96
N THR A 135 0.29 -4.17 13.36
CA THR A 135 -1.05 -4.48 13.85
C THR A 135 -0.97 -5.09 15.24
N PRO A 136 -2.06 -5.14 16.03
CA PRO A 136 -2.08 -5.81 17.33
C PRO A 136 -1.69 -7.29 17.27
N ILE A 137 -1.73 -7.92 16.10
CA ILE A 137 -1.37 -9.32 15.86
C ILE A 137 -0.04 -9.47 15.12
N GLY A 138 0.80 -8.42 15.09
CA GLY A 138 2.12 -8.39 14.47
C GLY A 138 2.17 -7.64 13.13
N ALA A 139 3.36 -7.52 12.57
CA ALA A 139 3.61 -6.83 11.31
C ALA A 139 2.97 -7.58 10.13
N ARG A 140 2.35 -6.83 9.23
CA ARG A 140 1.71 -7.33 8.00
C ARG A 140 2.22 -6.59 6.78
N LYS A 141 2.67 -7.34 5.79
CA LYS A 141 3.04 -6.81 4.48
C LYS A 141 1.80 -6.80 3.58
N ILE A 142 1.46 -5.63 3.07
CA ILE A 142 0.24 -5.35 2.31
C ILE A 142 0.67 -4.87 0.92
N PRO A 143 0.56 -5.71 -0.12
CA PRO A 143 0.84 -5.29 -1.48
C PRO A 143 -0.26 -4.37 -2.00
N PHE A 144 0.10 -3.43 -2.86
CA PHE A 144 -0.85 -2.63 -3.62
C PHE A 144 -0.43 -2.50 -5.08
N ASP A 145 -1.43 -2.44 -5.97
CA ASP A 145 -1.27 -2.21 -7.40
C ASP A 145 -2.43 -1.31 -7.84
N GLN A 146 -2.11 -0.06 -8.16
CA GLN A 146 -3.09 0.95 -8.54
C GLN A 146 -2.80 1.44 -9.95
N LYS A 147 -3.83 1.41 -10.80
CA LYS A 147 -3.80 1.95 -12.17
C LYS A 147 -4.82 3.05 -12.31
N GLY A 148 -4.51 4.00 -13.16
CA GLY A 148 -5.42 5.09 -13.47
C GLY A 148 -4.79 6.11 -14.41
N GLU A 149 -5.43 7.25 -14.50
CA GLU A 149 -4.97 8.38 -15.29
C GLU A 149 -5.03 9.64 -14.42
N PHE A 150 -4.09 10.53 -14.58
CA PHE A 150 -4.13 11.82 -13.93
C PHE A 150 -3.89 12.93 -14.95
N ALA A 151 -4.60 14.05 -14.78
CA ALA A 151 -4.27 15.30 -15.45
C ALA A 151 -3.15 15.98 -14.65
N PRO A 152 -2.08 16.46 -15.30
CA PRO A 152 -1.06 17.23 -14.59
C PRO A 152 -1.70 18.50 -14.02
N VAL A 153 -1.48 18.74 -12.73
CA VAL A 153 -1.91 20.00 -12.12
C VAL A 153 -1.08 21.13 -12.74
N GLN A 154 -1.74 22.04 -13.42
CA GLN A 154 -1.10 23.27 -13.89
C GLN A 154 -0.70 24.07 -12.64
N VAL A 155 0.60 24.22 -12.44
CA VAL A 155 1.13 25.18 -11.46
C VAL A 155 0.77 26.57 -12.00
N ARG A 156 -0.11 27.27 -11.28
CA ARG A 156 -0.38 28.69 -11.49
C ARG A 156 0.66 29.53 -10.76
#